data_3e6923d07668baf42625a07b5633598e
#
_entry.id   3e6923d07668baf42625a07b5633598e
#
_cell.length_a   1.000
_cell.length_b   1.000
_cell.length_c   1.000
_cell.angle_alpha   90.00
_cell.angle_beta   90.00
_cell.angle_gamma   90.00
#
_symmetry.space_group_name_H-M   'P 1'
#
loop_
_entity.id
_entity.type
_entity.pdbx_description
1 polymer ?
#
loop_
_entity_poly.entity_id
_entity_poly.type
_entity_poly.pdbx_seq_one_letter_code
_entity_poly.pdbx_strand_id
1 'polypeptide(L)'
;MNFKKVVALSICAAMVAGMSMSTVMAADLPDQFKDLKANEAYEFPMMVKSFQSTYWDAAQEGMKKAAEELGVTYTPQGPNSESDIADQVNMINTAIASNPKGIGIAACDTSSVLDALQTCADKGIPVVTFDTGIADAPEGSVVCEVCTDNAQAGAEAATHMYDAIKDVVANADGQVVIGEVNQDATAQNIQQRGGGFIDKMIELLQADGKTVAVAGNEFYVNAAKGADATEADADVVIQVAVPAQTTVELCSNEAQAILSKENCIAIFGSNQTAAEGVLAANANLNVLGSDAANGDVIGVGFDAGSII
;
A
#
# COMPACT_ATOMS: atom_id res chain seq x y z
N MET A 1 28.42 -23.36 -6.03
CA MET A 1 28.28 -22.01 -6.58
C MET A 1 27.54 -21.20 -5.52
N ASN A 2 28.19 -20.19 -4.95
CA ASN A 2 27.65 -19.51 -3.74
C ASN A 2 26.40 -18.69 -4.05
N PHE A 3 25.27 -19.07 -3.50
CA PHE A 3 23.96 -18.42 -3.60
C PHE A 3 23.93 -16.94 -3.12
N LYS A 4 24.96 -16.49 -2.42
CA LYS A 4 25.05 -15.13 -1.84
C LYS A 4 25.35 -14.00 -2.85
N LYS A 5 25.47 -14.27 -4.15
CA LYS A 5 25.83 -13.25 -5.16
C LYS A 5 24.78 -12.98 -6.23
N VAL A 6 23.59 -13.56 -6.15
CA VAL A 6 22.58 -13.46 -7.22
C VAL A 6 21.39 -12.54 -6.88
N VAL A 7 21.25 -12.07 -5.62
CA VAL A 7 20.04 -11.37 -5.15
C VAL A 7 20.15 -9.84 -5.16
N ALA A 8 21.19 -9.26 -5.72
CA ALA A 8 21.30 -7.81 -5.78
C ALA A 8 21.32 -7.33 -7.26
N LEU A 9 20.21 -7.46 -7.96
CA LEU A 9 19.95 -6.62 -9.14
C LEU A 9 18.50 -6.18 -9.14
N SER A 10 18.35 -4.95 -8.76
CA SER A 10 17.19 -4.08 -8.80
C SER A 10 16.40 -4.22 -10.09
N ILE A 11 15.14 -4.59 -9.99
CA ILE A 11 14.15 -4.23 -11.01
C ILE A 11 13.64 -2.83 -10.65
N CYS A 12 14.48 -1.83 -10.82
CA CYS A 12 14.10 -0.44 -10.94
C CYS A 12 14.35 -0.05 -12.38
N ALA A 13 13.37 -0.18 -13.24
CA ALA A 13 13.45 0.48 -14.55
C ALA A 13 12.05 0.69 -15.14
N ALA A 14 11.78 1.95 -15.35
CA ALA A 14 10.90 2.53 -16.35
C ALA A 14 9.50 2.93 -15.87
N MET A 15 9.43 4.06 -15.18
CA MET A 15 8.35 5.01 -15.46
C MET A 15 8.90 6.10 -16.38
N VAL A 16 8.53 6.06 -17.65
CA VAL A 16 8.65 7.18 -18.58
C VAL A 16 7.25 7.53 -19.04
N ALA A 17 6.96 8.82 -18.87
CA ALA A 17 5.72 9.48 -19.20
C ALA A 17 5.22 9.19 -20.62
N GLY A 18 3.93 8.93 -20.76
CA GLY A 18 3.21 8.91 -22.02
C GLY A 18 1.84 8.29 -21.81
N MET A 19 0.78 9.09 -21.81
CA MET A 19 -0.60 8.65 -21.90
C MET A 19 -0.78 7.70 -23.07
N SER A 20 -0.84 6.44 -22.82
CA SER A 20 -1.49 5.44 -23.65
C SER A 20 -1.88 4.29 -22.72
N MET A 21 -3.06 3.73 -22.89
CA MET A 21 -3.47 2.49 -22.22
C MET A 21 -2.39 1.44 -22.46
N SER A 22 -1.44 1.37 -21.54
CA SER A 22 -0.43 0.32 -21.53
C SER A 22 -1.08 -0.87 -20.87
N THR A 23 -1.41 -1.88 -21.68
CA THR A 23 -1.44 -3.25 -21.16
C THR A 23 -0.17 -3.42 -20.34
N VAL A 24 -0.33 -3.69 -19.04
CA VAL A 24 0.80 -4.07 -18.18
C VAL A 24 1.36 -5.36 -18.79
N MET A 25 2.36 -5.22 -19.63
CA MET A 25 3.14 -6.35 -20.12
C MET A 25 3.94 -6.83 -18.90
N ALA A 26 3.68 -8.05 -18.47
CA ALA A 26 4.54 -8.70 -17.50
C ALA A 26 6.00 -8.52 -17.99
N ALA A 27 6.86 -7.92 -17.16
CA ALA A 27 8.26 -7.78 -17.50
C ALA A 27 8.82 -9.15 -17.82
N ASP A 28 9.52 -9.29 -18.96
CA ASP A 28 10.17 -10.55 -19.28
C ASP A 28 11.10 -10.95 -18.14
N LEU A 29 11.04 -12.20 -17.73
CA LEU A 29 11.98 -12.74 -16.76
C LEU A 29 13.42 -12.50 -17.23
N PRO A 30 14.35 -12.10 -16.35
CA PRO A 30 15.77 -12.03 -16.69
C PRO A 30 16.23 -13.34 -17.32
N ASP A 31 17.09 -13.26 -18.35
CA ASP A 31 17.51 -14.43 -19.15
C ASP A 31 17.97 -15.62 -18.31
N GLN A 32 18.58 -15.37 -17.15
CA GLN A 32 19.02 -16.40 -16.20
C GLN A 32 17.89 -17.22 -15.59
N PHE A 33 16.64 -16.78 -15.70
CA PHE A 33 15.45 -17.47 -15.15
C PHE A 33 14.49 -17.99 -16.22
N LYS A 34 14.69 -17.65 -17.50
CA LYS A 34 13.76 -17.97 -18.59
C LYS A 34 13.47 -19.47 -18.73
N ASP A 35 14.48 -20.31 -18.46
CA ASP A 35 14.36 -21.78 -18.58
C ASP A 35 14.44 -22.48 -17.24
N LEU A 36 14.27 -21.73 -16.13
CA LEU A 36 14.33 -22.32 -14.80
C LEU A 36 13.14 -23.27 -14.59
N LYS A 37 13.43 -24.48 -14.21
CA LYS A 37 12.45 -25.48 -13.81
C LYS A 37 12.86 -26.12 -12.49
N ALA A 38 11.86 -26.50 -11.70
CA ALA A 38 12.10 -27.27 -10.51
C ALA A 38 12.76 -28.62 -10.86
N ASN A 39 13.74 -29.02 -10.06
CA ASN A 39 14.44 -30.30 -10.21
C ASN A 39 13.80 -31.44 -9.39
N GLU A 40 12.83 -31.09 -8.55
CA GLU A 40 12.02 -32.02 -7.76
C GLU A 40 10.65 -31.37 -7.48
N ALA A 41 9.72 -32.11 -6.87
CA ALA A 41 8.42 -31.55 -6.48
C ALA A 41 8.59 -30.64 -5.26
N TYR A 42 8.32 -29.36 -5.45
CA TYR A 42 8.27 -28.36 -4.37
C TYR A 42 6.83 -27.91 -4.18
N GLU A 43 6.48 -27.66 -2.92
CA GLU A 43 5.26 -26.98 -2.53
C GLU A 43 5.61 -25.78 -1.65
N PHE A 44 5.07 -24.59 -2.01
CA PHE A 44 5.33 -23.34 -1.31
C PHE A 44 4.05 -22.82 -0.65
N PRO A 45 3.99 -22.74 0.70
CA PRO A 45 2.96 -21.95 1.37
C PRO A 45 3.10 -20.47 1.00
N MET A 46 1.99 -19.85 0.60
CA MET A 46 1.93 -18.44 0.20
C MET A 46 0.90 -17.72 1.06
N MET A 47 1.37 -16.89 1.99
CA MET A 47 0.51 -16.18 2.93
C MET A 47 0.08 -14.85 2.32
N VAL A 48 -1.19 -14.73 1.95
CA VAL A 48 -1.84 -13.46 1.58
C VAL A 48 -2.47 -12.80 2.80
N LYS A 49 -2.85 -11.52 2.69
CA LYS A 49 -3.48 -10.82 3.82
C LYS A 49 -4.95 -11.18 4.00
N SER A 50 -5.66 -11.51 2.93
CA SER A 50 -7.04 -12.01 2.98
C SER A 50 -7.49 -12.52 1.60
N PHE A 51 -8.74 -12.98 1.52
CA PHE A 51 -9.39 -13.34 0.25
C PHE A 51 -10.63 -12.47 -0.04
N GLN A 52 -10.77 -11.33 0.64
CA GLN A 52 -11.93 -10.45 0.50
C GLN A 52 -11.79 -9.42 -0.63
N SER A 53 -10.55 -9.08 -1.02
CA SER A 53 -10.27 -8.10 -2.06
C SER A 53 -9.88 -8.79 -3.37
N THR A 54 -10.35 -8.27 -4.49
CA THR A 54 -9.96 -8.71 -5.85
C THR A 54 -8.47 -8.48 -6.13
N TYR A 55 -7.79 -7.65 -5.35
CA TYR A 55 -6.34 -7.51 -5.37
C TYR A 55 -5.64 -8.87 -5.12
N TRP A 56 -6.11 -9.62 -4.13
CA TRP A 56 -5.53 -10.93 -3.81
C TRP A 56 -5.87 -12.01 -4.83
N ASP A 57 -6.96 -11.87 -5.59
CA ASP A 57 -7.25 -12.74 -6.74
C ASP A 57 -6.20 -12.56 -7.84
N ALA A 58 -5.82 -11.31 -8.14
CA ALA A 58 -4.76 -11.02 -9.10
C ALA A 58 -3.39 -11.55 -8.64
N ALA A 59 -3.07 -11.44 -7.35
CA ALA A 59 -1.86 -12.02 -6.78
C ALA A 59 -1.85 -13.55 -6.93
N GLN A 60 -2.97 -14.24 -6.66
CA GLN A 60 -3.10 -15.69 -6.83
C GLN A 60 -2.93 -16.13 -8.29
N GLU A 61 -3.48 -15.39 -9.25
CA GLU A 61 -3.27 -15.69 -10.68
C GLU A 61 -1.78 -15.57 -11.06
N GLY A 62 -1.06 -14.58 -10.50
CA GLY A 62 0.40 -14.49 -10.66
C GLY A 62 1.14 -15.68 -10.07
N MET A 63 0.79 -16.11 -8.86
CA MET A 63 1.36 -17.31 -8.21
C MET A 63 1.11 -18.57 -9.03
N LYS A 64 -0.12 -18.75 -9.54
CA LYS A 64 -0.50 -19.87 -10.38
C LYS A 64 0.35 -19.92 -11.65
N LYS A 65 0.45 -18.80 -12.36
CA LYS A 65 1.27 -18.70 -13.57
C LYS A 65 2.74 -19.05 -13.30
N ALA A 66 3.32 -18.50 -12.24
CA ALA A 66 4.70 -18.80 -11.86
C ALA A 66 4.88 -20.29 -11.48
N ALA A 67 3.92 -20.87 -10.76
CA ALA A 67 3.97 -22.28 -10.39
C ALA A 67 3.94 -23.21 -11.61
N GLU A 68 3.06 -22.92 -12.58
CA GLU A 68 2.98 -23.64 -13.86
C GLU A 68 4.29 -23.50 -14.66
N GLU A 69 4.84 -22.29 -14.75
CA GLU A 69 6.08 -22.01 -15.46
C GLU A 69 7.28 -22.72 -14.83
N LEU A 70 7.35 -22.74 -13.49
CA LEU A 70 8.49 -23.35 -12.77
C LEU A 70 8.34 -24.87 -12.54
N GLY A 71 7.13 -25.41 -12.70
CA GLY A 71 6.83 -26.83 -12.41
C GLY A 71 6.79 -27.13 -10.91
N VAL A 72 6.28 -26.18 -10.11
CA VAL A 72 6.09 -26.29 -8.66
C VAL A 72 4.61 -26.21 -8.29
N THR A 73 4.29 -26.47 -7.02
CA THR A 73 2.97 -26.25 -6.46
C THR A 73 3.02 -25.13 -5.42
N TYR A 74 1.91 -24.49 -5.15
CA TYR A 74 1.76 -23.49 -4.11
C TYR A 74 0.43 -23.67 -3.38
N THR A 75 0.38 -23.28 -2.12
CA THR A 75 -0.84 -23.31 -1.31
C THR A 75 -1.09 -21.91 -0.79
N PRO A 76 -2.07 -21.17 -1.36
CA PRO A 76 -2.43 -19.86 -0.84
C PRO A 76 -3.19 -20.03 0.48
N GLN A 77 -2.80 -19.23 1.47
CA GLN A 77 -3.41 -19.19 2.81
C GLN A 77 -3.53 -17.72 3.23
N GLY A 78 -4.56 -17.41 3.99
CA GLY A 78 -4.77 -16.07 4.52
C GLY A 78 -5.94 -16.06 5.49
N PRO A 79 -5.97 -15.10 6.41
CA PRO A 79 -7.09 -14.93 7.33
C PRO A 79 -8.35 -14.45 6.60
N ASN A 80 -9.48 -14.43 7.32
CA ASN A 80 -10.73 -13.93 6.76
C ASN A 80 -10.71 -12.42 6.50
N SER A 81 -9.95 -11.67 7.29
CA SER A 81 -9.78 -10.22 7.16
C SER A 81 -8.31 -9.83 7.34
N GLU A 82 -7.87 -8.76 6.71
CA GLU A 82 -6.52 -8.20 6.92
C GLU A 82 -6.31 -7.70 8.36
N SER A 83 -7.38 -7.51 9.12
CA SER A 83 -7.34 -7.18 10.55
C SER A 83 -7.19 -8.39 11.47
N ASP A 84 -7.29 -9.62 10.95
CA ASP A 84 -7.17 -10.86 11.73
C ASP A 84 -5.69 -11.29 11.86
N ILE A 85 -4.88 -10.40 12.43
CA ILE A 85 -3.42 -10.53 12.52
C ILE A 85 -3.00 -11.83 13.22
N ALA A 86 -3.66 -12.16 14.34
CA ALA A 86 -3.36 -13.35 15.11
C ALA A 86 -3.59 -14.65 14.31
N ASP A 87 -4.62 -14.69 13.48
CA ASP A 87 -4.91 -15.83 12.62
C ASP A 87 -3.83 -16.00 11.54
N GLN A 88 -3.38 -14.90 10.93
CA GLN A 88 -2.28 -14.97 9.97
C GLN A 88 -1.00 -15.50 10.62
N VAL A 89 -0.63 -15.01 11.80
CA VAL A 89 0.55 -15.50 12.54
C VAL A 89 0.44 -17.00 12.85
N ASN A 90 -0.74 -17.49 13.24
CA ASN A 90 -0.98 -18.91 13.49
C ASN A 90 -0.83 -19.74 12.20
N MET A 91 -1.32 -19.24 11.06
CA MET A 91 -1.16 -19.88 9.76
C MET A 91 0.31 -19.96 9.34
N ILE A 92 1.07 -18.88 9.51
CA ILE A 92 2.51 -18.83 9.24
C ILE A 92 3.24 -19.87 10.10
N ASN A 93 2.97 -19.94 11.40
CA ASN A 93 3.58 -20.90 12.32
C ASN A 93 3.25 -22.35 11.92
N THR A 94 2.01 -22.60 11.47
CA THR A 94 1.59 -23.91 10.96
C THR A 94 2.35 -24.28 9.69
N ALA A 95 2.53 -23.35 8.77
CA ALA A 95 3.32 -23.56 7.57
C ALA A 95 4.80 -23.84 7.90
N ILE A 96 5.40 -23.11 8.82
CA ILE A 96 6.78 -23.34 9.30
C ILE A 96 6.93 -24.75 9.92
N ALA A 97 5.91 -25.23 10.65
CA ALA A 97 5.92 -26.54 11.26
C ALA A 97 5.98 -27.69 10.23
N SER A 98 5.48 -27.50 9.01
CA SER A 98 5.58 -28.46 7.90
C SER A 98 7.00 -28.53 7.29
N ASN A 99 7.91 -27.66 7.71
CA ASN A 99 9.29 -27.58 7.24
C ASN A 99 9.40 -27.42 5.70
N PRO A 100 8.74 -26.41 5.11
CA PRO A 100 8.73 -26.18 3.68
C PRO A 100 10.11 -25.74 3.17
N LYS A 101 10.32 -25.81 1.86
CA LYS A 101 11.56 -25.35 1.22
C LYS A 101 11.66 -23.83 1.03
N GLY A 102 10.58 -23.13 1.30
CA GLY A 102 10.46 -21.69 1.29
C GLY A 102 9.04 -21.28 1.56
N ILE A 103 8.81 -20.03 1.97
CA ILE A 103 7.50 -19.46 2.26
C ILE A 103 7.42 -18.07 1.61
N GLY A 104 6.27 -17.77 0.97
CA GLY A 104 5.92 -16.41 0.57
C GLY A 104 5.02 -15.75 1.60
N ILE A 105 5.29 -14.50 1.99
CA ILE A 105 4.52 -13.80 3.02
C ILE A 105 4.22 -12.36 2.58
N ALA A 106 2.92 -12.01 2.59
CA ALA A 106 2.44 -10.63 2.65
C ALA A 106 1.86 -10.41 4.06
N ALA A 107 2.58 -9.69 4.92
CA ALA A 107 2.21 -9.56 6.32
C ALA A 107 1.08 -8.54 6.53
N CYS A 108 0.05 -8.90 7.31
CA CYS A 108 -0.98 -7.97 7.77
C CYS A 108 -0.42 -6.94 8.75
N ASP A 109 0.49 -7.37 9.61
CA ASP A 109 1.22 -6.54 10.58
C ASP A 109 2.68 -6.95 10.60
N THR A 110 3.56 -5.97 10.42
CA THR A 110 5.00 -6.24 10.26
C THR A 110 5.69 -6.65 11.55
N SER A 111 5.21 -6.19 12.70
CA SER A 111 5.80 -6.50 14.00
C SER A 111 5.41 -7.88 14.51
N SER A 112 4.18 -8.29 14.26
CA SER A 112 3.62 -9.55 14.77
C SER A 112 4.23 -10.80 14.15
N VAL A 113 4.88 -10.68 12.99
CA VAL A 113 5.49 -11.82 12.27
C VAL A 113 6.98 -12.02 12.58
N LEU A 114 7.63 -11.14 13.36
CA LEU A 114 9.07 -11.16 13.59
C LEU A 114 9.54 -12.47 14.24
N ASP A 115 8.83 -12.99 15.23
CA ASP A 115 9.17 -14.26 15.89
C ASP A 115 9.06 -15.46 14.94
N ALA A 116 8.08 -15.43 14.05
CA ALA A 116 7.93 -16.45 13.02
C ALA A 116 9.07 -16.38 11.99
N LEU A 117 9.48 -15.17 11.60
CA LEU A 117 10.63 -14.97 10.72
C LEU A 117 11.94 -15.41 11.37
N GLN A 118 12.13 -15.16 12.68
CA GLN A 118 13.30 -15.67 13.42
C GLN A 118 13.30 -17.21 13.39
N THR A 119 12.13 -17.83 13.56
CA THR A 119 12.01 -19.29 13.47
C THR A 119 12.36 -19.82 12.08
N CYS A 120 12.00 -19.09 11.02
CA CYS A 120 12.41 -19.40 9.64
C CYS A 120 13.93 -19.36 9.49
N ALA A 121 14.56 -18.28 10.00
CA ALA A 121 16.02 -18.12 9.96
C ALA A 121 16.73 -19.26 10.69
N ASP A 122 16.30 -19.60 11.90
CA ASP A 122 16.87 -20.68 12.73
C ASP A 122 16.76 -22.05 12.06
N LYS A 123 15.69 -22.28 11.30
CA LYS A 123 15.47 -23.53 10.55
C LYS A 123 16.06 -23.52 9.14
N GLY A 124 16.58 -22.39 8.68
CA GLY A 124 17.09 -22.22 7.31
C GLY A 124 15.99 -22.27 6.25
N ILE A 125 14.77 -21.87 6.58
CA ILE A 125 13.64 -21.75 5.66
C ILE A 125 13.67 -20.35 5.03
N PRO A 126 13.97 -20.19 3.73
CA PRO A 126 13.99 -18.89 3.08
C PRO A 126 12.58 -18.31 2.97
N VAL A 127 12.46 -17.01 3.28
CA VAL A 127 11.21 -16.27 3.13
C VAL A 127 11.35 -15.25 2.00
N VAL A 128 10.34 -15.19 1.14
CA VAL A 128 10.13 -14.09 0.19
C VAL A 128 8.95 -13.27 0.68
N THR A 129 9.15 -11.98 0.94
CA THR A 129 8.02 -11.08 1.19
C THR A 129 7.52 -10.50 -0.12
N PHE A 130 6.21 -10.31 -0.23
CA PHE A 130 5.58 -9.69 -1.40
C PHE A 130 4.47 -8.75 -0.95
N ASP A 131 4.12 -7.77 -1.81
CA ASP A 131 3.19 -6.68 -1.51
C ASP A 131 3.70 -5.76 -0.38
N THR A 132 4.04 -6.33 0.76
CA THR A 132 4.48 -5.60 1.95
C THR A 132 5.85 -6.11 2.40
N GLY A 133 6.78 -5.18 2.67
CA GLY A 133 8.07 -5.47 3.26
C GLY A 133 8.01 -5.60 4.78
N ILE A 134 9.12 -6.01 5.38
CA ILE A 134 9.28 -6.13 6.83
C ILE A 134 10.65 -5.57 7.20
N ALA A 135 10.71 -4.24 7.46
CA ALA A 135 11.97 -3.52 7.67
C ALA A 135 12.83 -4.09 8.81
N ASP A 136 12.18 -4.53 9.89
CA ASP A 136 12.84 -5.07 11.08
C ASP A 136 12.98 -6.59 11.05
N ALA A 137 12.89 -7.21 9.86
CA ALA A 137 13.03 -8.66 9.72
C ALA A 137 14.39 -9.12 10.27
N PRO A 138 14.44 -10.22 11.05
CA PRO A 138 15.69 -10.78 11.53
C PRO A 138 16.68 -11.06 10.41
N GLU A 139 17.96 -10.80 10.65
CA GLU A 139 19.01 -10.97 9.63
C GLU A 139 19.00 -12.39 9.05
N GLY A 140 18.93 -12.47 7.72
CA GLY A 140 18.92 -13.74 6.98
C GLY A 140 17.58 -14.47 6.92
N SER A 141 16.51 -13.95 7.53
CA SER A 141 15.18 -14.55 7.43
C SER A 141 14.53 -14.28 6.07
N VAL A 142 14.55 -13.04 5.61
CA VAL A 142 14.00 -12.62 4.29
C VAL A 142 15.11 -12.61 3.26
N VAL A 143 14.95 -13.38 2.19
CA VAL A 143 15.93 -13.50 1.10
C VAL A 143 15.62 -12.57 -0.07
N CYS A 144 14.37 -12.16 -0.22
CA CYS A 144 13.92 -11.26 -1.28
C CYS A 144 12.62 -10.58 -0.85
N GLU A 145 12.48 -9.32 -1.23
CA GLU A 145 11.25 -8.54 -1.11
C GLU A 145 10.79 -8.12 -2.51
N VAL A 146 9.51 -8.31 -2.80
CA VAL A 146 8.87 -7.94 -4.06
C VAL A 146 7.66 -7.05 -3.75
N CYS A 147 7.84 -5.75 -3.86
CA CYS A 147 6.81 -4.77 -3.56
C CYS A 147 6.91 -3.53 -4.47
N THR A 148 5.91 -2.68 -4.39
CA THR A 148 5.94 -1.31 -4.93
C THR A 148 6.92 -0.47 -4.10
N ASP A 149 7.59 0.49 -4.72
CA ASP A 149 8.19 1.62 -3.99
C ASP A 149 7.06 2.51 -3.46
N ASN A 150 6.58 2.15 -2.26
CA ASN A 150 5.35 2.71 -1.71
C ASN A 150 5.49 4.19 -1.33
N ALA A 151 6.65 4.61 -0.85
CA ALA A 151 6.90 6.00 -0.53
C ALA A 151 6.88 6.87 -1.79
N GLN A 152 7.56 6.41 -2.87
CA GLN A 152 7.54 7.10 -4.15
C GLN A 152 6.13 7.13 -4.77
N ALA A 153 5.39 6.01 -4.68
CA ALA A 153 4.04 5.93 -5.22
C ALA A 153 3.05 6.88 -4.51
N GLY A 154 3.18 7.01 -3.18
CA GLY A 154 2.45 8.02 -2.42
C GLY A 154 2.81 9.45 -2.82
N ALA A 155 4.10 9.72 -3.02
CA ALA A 155 4.58 11.03 -3.47
C ALA A 155 4.06 11.39 -4.88
N GLU A 156 3.95 10.42 -5.79
CA GLU A 156 3.35 10.62 -7.11
C GLU A 156 1.85 10.94 -7.00
N ALA A 157 1.11 10.22 -6.14
CA ALA A 157 -0.30 10.51 -5.89
C ALA A 157 -0.50 11.94 -5.35
N ALA A 158 0.36 12.38 -4.41
CA ALA A 158 0.36 13.74 -3.88
C ALA A 158 0.64 14.78 -4.98
N THR A 159 1.61 14.50 -5.85
CA THR A 159 1.97 15.43 -6.95
C THR A 159 0.82 15.61 -7.92
N HIS A 160 0.17 14.53 -8.33
CA HIS A 160 -0.98 14.59 -9.23
C HIS A 160 -2.19 15.30 -8.58
N MET A 161 -2.46 15.01 -7.31
CA MET A 161 -3.53 15.69 -6.58
C MET A 161 -3.23 17.20 -6.46
N TYR A 162 -2.01 17.55 -6.05
CA TYR A 162 -1.59 18.94 -5.90
C TYR A 162 -1.74 19.72 -7.20
N ASP A 163 -1.33 19.16 -8.34
CA ASP A 163 -1.50 19.81 -9.64
C ASP A 163 -2.97 20.14 -9.97
N ALA A 164 -3.90 19.33 -9.49
CA ALA A 164 -5.33 19.55 -9.69
C ALA A 164 -5.94 20.60 -8.73
N ILE A 165 -5.34 20.80 -7.53
CA ILE A 165 -5.92 21.64 -6.48
C ILE A 165 -5.14 22.93 -6.19
N LYS A 166 -3.92 23.08 -6.69
CA LYS A 166 -3.01 24.22 -6.33
C LYS A 166 -3.64 25.61 -6.51
N ASP A 167 -4.42 25.80 -7.57
CA ASP A 167 -5.09 27.09 -7.81
C ASP A 167 -6.21 27.36 -6.78
N VAL A 168 -6.91 26.32 -6.33
CA VAL A 168 -7.92 26.42 -5.26
C VAL A 168 -7.25 26.74 -3.93
N VAL A 169 -6.16 26.05 -3.60
CA VAL A 169 -5.36 26.32 -2.39
C VAL A 169 -4.80 27.74 -2.40
N ALA A 170 -4.29 28.21 -3.55
CA ALA A 170 -3.71 29.54 -3.68
C ALA A 170 -4.74 30.65 -3.44
N ASN A 171 -5.99 30.46 -3.86
CA ASN A 171 -7.07 31.46 -3.82
C ASN A 171 -8.06 31.22 -2.66
N ALA A 172 -7.81 30.27 -1.75
CA ALA A 172 -8.70 30.03 -0.63
C ALA A 172 -8.73 31.18 0.36
N ASP A 173 -9.93 31.64 0.75
CA ASP A 173 -10.13 32.69 1.75
C ASP A 173 -10.00 32.18 3.20
N GLY A 174 -9.68 30.91 3.42
CA GLY A 174 -9.56 30.28 4.72
C GLY A 174 -8.88 28.93 4.65
N GLN A 175 -8.87 28.22 5.78
CA GLN A 175 -8.30 26.89 5.88
C GLN A 175 -8.99 25.90 4.96
N VAL A 176 -8.22 25.07 4.26
CA VAL A 176 -8.71 23.96 3.46
C VAL A 176 -8.27 22.60 4.05
N VAL A 177 -9.02 21.55 3.72
CA VAL A 177 -8.76 20.18 4.16
C VAL A 177 -8.45 19.30 2.95
N ILE A 178 -7.35 18.55 3.05
CA ILE A 178 -7.00 17.46 2.15
C ILE A 178 -7.15 16.17 2.96
N GLY A 179 -8.06 15.28 2.55
CA GLY A 179 -8.30 14.00 3.21
C GLY A 179 -7.31 12.92 2.78
N GLU A 180 -7.00 12.03 3.70
CA GLU A 180 -6.32 10.78 3.40
C GLU A 180 -6.98 9.65 4.19
N VAL A 181 -7.38 8.58 3.52
CA VAL A 181 -7.89 7.36 4.14
C VAL A 181 -6.91 6.24 3.89
N ASN A 182 -6.34 5.71 4.97
CA ASN A 182 -5.46 4.54 4.97
C ASN A 182 -6.21 3.37 5.61
N GLN A 183 -6.19 2.19 4.97
CA GLN A 183 -6.93 1.03 5.47
C GLN A 183 -6.45 0.53 6.84
N ASP A 184 -5.18 0.77 7.16
CA ASP A 184 -4.53 0.41 8.42
C ASP A 184 -3.29 1.31 8.68
N ALA A 185 -2.66 1.13 9.83
CA ALA A 185 -1.40 1.75 10.22
C ALA A 185 -0.38 0.71 10.70
N THR A 186 -0.49 -0.55 10.28
CA THR A 186 0.31 -1.68 10.74
C THR A 186 1.12 -2.37 9.63
N ALA A 187 0.64 -2.29 8.39
CA ALA A 187 1.33 -2.83 7.24
C ALA A 187 2.30 -1.79 6.64
N GLN A 188 3.56 -2.21 6.42
CA GLN A 188 4.63 -1.31 5.96
C GLN A 188 4.29 -0.60 4.64
N ASN A 189 3.67 -1.29 3.68
CA ASN A 189 3.30 -0.71 2.40
C ASN A 189 2.30 0.45 2.56
N ILE A 190 1.33 0.32 3.46
CA ILE A 190 0.34 1.37 3.73
C ILE A 190 0.98 2.54 4.49
N GLN A 191 1.80 2.25 5.51
CA GLN A 191 2.57 3.27 6.23
C GLN A 191 3.46 4.10 5.31
N GLN A 192 4.21 3.44 4.42
CA GLN A 192 5.11 4.11 3.49
C GLN A 192 4.36 4.91 2.43
N ARG A 193 3.26 4.38 1.89
CA ARG A 193 2.47 5.07 0.86
C ARG A 193 1.76 6.30 1.42
N GLY A 194 1.08 6.14 2.55
CA GLY A 194 0.44 7.27 3.23
C GLY A 194 1.46 8.32 3.69
N GLY A 195 2.55 7.90 4.33
CA GLY A 195 3.63 8.81 4.73
C GLY A 195 4.27 9.52 3.54
N GLY A 196 4.49 8.82 2.41
CA GLY A 196 5.02 9.41 1.18
C GLY A 196 4.08 10.47 0.57
N PHE A 197 2.77 10.22 0.61
CA PHE A 197 1.76 11.19 0.21
C PHE A 197 1.80 12.43 1.11
N ILE A 198 1.77 12.25 2.43
CA ILE A 198 1.79 13.34 3.41
C ILE A 198 3.04 14.20 3.25
N ASP A 199 4.24 13.57 3.29
CA ASP A 199 5.52 14.27 3.23
C ASP A 199 5.64 15.09 1.92
N LYS A 200 5.22 14.51 0.79
CA LYS A 200 5.27 15.21 -0.51
C LYS A 200 4.24 16.31 -0.62
N MET A 201 3.04 16.12 -0.11
CA MET A 201 2.00 17.16 -0.09
C MET A 201 2.44 18.36 0.77
N ILE A 202 3.05 18.11 1.94
CA ILE A 202 3.64 19.17 2.78
C ILE A 202 4.71 19.93 2.01
N GLU A 203 5.65 19.26 1.35
CA GLU A 203 6.72 19.88 0.55
C GLU A 203 6.14 20.82 -0.51
N LEU A 204 5.13 20.36 -1.27
CA LEU A 204 4.54 21.13 -2.37
C LEU A 204 3.77 22.36 -1.85
N LEU A 205 2.98 22.20 -0.81
CA LEU A 205 2.21 23.29 -0.20
C LEU A 205 3.11 24.35 0.43
N GLN A 206 4.17 23.94 1.13
CA GLN A 206 5.14 24.88 1.71
C GLN A 206 5.97 25.59 0.66
N ALA A 207 6.27 24.98 -0.49
CA ALA A 207 6.91 25.65 -1.62
C ALA A 207 6.08 26.82 -2.14
N ASP A 208 4.75 26.76 -2.01
CA ASP A 208 3.83 27.86 -2.33
C ASP A 208 3.55 28.80 -1.14
N GLY A 209 4.29 28.64 -0.05
CA GLY A 209 4.20 29.50 1.14
C GLY A 209 3.01 29.25 2.05
N LYS A 210 2.37 28.07 1.95
CA LYS A 210 1.28 27.66 2.84
C LYS A 210 1.80 27.00 4.09
N THR A 211 1.16 27.27 5.22
CA THR A 211 1.39 26.52 6.48
C THR A 211 0.55 25.27 6.50
N VAL A 212 1.14 24.15 6.97
CA VAL A 212 0.52 22.82 6.89
C VAL A 212 0.51 22.13 8.25
N ALA A 213 -0.65 21.60 8.61
CA ALA A 213 -0.81 20.68 9.74
C ALA A 213 -1.20 19.29 9.25
N VAL A 214 -0.80 18.27 10.01
CA VAL A 214 -1.31 16.90 9.87
C VAL A 214 -2.13 16.57 11.10
N ALA A 215 -3.34 16.08 10.88
CA ALA A 215 -4.29 15.77 11.95
C ALA A 215 -4.92 14.37 11.75
N GLY A 216 -5.49 13.81 12.82
CA GLY A 216 -6.19 12.54 12.79
C GLY A 216 -5.39 11.38 13.38
N ASN A 217 -5.09 10.34 12.59
CA ASN A 217 -4.43 9.15 13.11
C ASN A 217 -3.03 9.43 13.68
N GLU A 218 -2.79 9.01 14.93
CA GLU A 218 -1.59 9.33 15.70
C GLU A 218 -0.30 8.83 15.04
N PHE A 219 -0.33 7.66 14.40
CA PHE A 219 0.85 7.13 13.72
C PHE A 219 1.33 8.08 12.63
N TYR A 220 0.44 8.50 11.73
CA TYR A 220 0.77 9.39 10.60
C TYR A 220 1.11 10.79 11.07
N VAL A 221 0.39 11.33 12.08
CA VAL A 221 0.72 12.62 12.67
C VAL A 221 2.15 12.65 13.21
N ASN A 222 2.55 11.58 13.94
CA ASN A 222 3.89 11.50 14.53
C ASN A 222 5.00 11.17 13.49
N ALA A 223 4.64 10.51 12.38
CA ALA A 223 5.57 10.15 11.31
C ALA A 223 5.80 11.27 10.30
N ALA A 224 4.85 12.21 10.17
CA ALA A 224 4.91 13.30 9.20
C ALA A 224 6.14 14.19 9.39
N LYS A 225 6.80 14.53 8.28
CA LYS A 225 8.00 15.36 8.29
C LYS A 225 7.68 16.74 7.74
N GLY A 226 7.99 17.76 8.52
CA GLY A 226 7.94 19.13 8.05
C GLY A 226 6.63 19.89 8.27
N ALA A 227 5.59 19.29 8.87
CA ALA A 227 4.42 20.02 9.32
C ALA A 227 4.84 21.18 10.25
N ASP A 228 4.41 22.39 9.96
CA ASP A 228 4.93 23.64 10.57
C ASP A 228 3.86 24.48 11.28
N ALA A 229 2.63 23.95 11.35
CA ALA A 229 1.51 24.62 12.01
C ALA A 229 0.71 23.66 12.90
N THR A 230 -0.10 24.24 13.79
CA THR A 230 -1.15 23.48 14.47
C THR A 230 -2.39 23.38 13.57
N GLU A 231 -3.29 22.45 13.84
CA GLU A 231 -4.54 22.30 13.09
C GLU A 231 -5.37 23.61 13.07
N ALA A 232 -5.32 24.39 14.16
CA ALA A 232 -6.07 25.64 14.27
C ALA A 232 -5.46 26.80 13.47
N ASP A 233 -4.15 26.77 13.21
CA ASP A 233 -3.41 27.89 12.63
C ASP A 233 -2.96 27.63 11.18
N ALA A 234 -3.13 26.41 10.68
CA ALA A 234 -2.69 25.99 9.35
C ALA A 234 -3.58 26.57 8.24
N ASP A 235 -2.97 26.92 7.10
CA ASP A 235 -3.70 27.20 5.86
C ASP A 235 -4.30 25.92 5.29
N VAL A 236 -3.57 24.79 5.42
CA VAL A 236 -4.00 23.48 4.93
C VAL A 236 -3.86 22.43 6.03
N VAL A 237 -4.90 21.64 6.24
CA VAL A 237 -4.89 20.47 7.14
C VAL A 237 -4.95 19.21 6.29
N ILE A 238 -3.93 18.35 6.43
CA ILE A 238 -3.98 16.99 5.91
C ILE A 238 -4.64 16.13 6.98
N GLN A 239 -5.89 15.75 6.74
CA GLN A 239 -6.70 14.97 7.67
C GLN A 239 -6.56 13.49 7.36
N VAL A 240 -5.87 12.74 8.22
CA VAL A 240 -5.61 11.31 8.03
C VAL A 240 -6.57 10.47 8.87
N ALA A 241 -7.31 9.58 8.22
CA ALA A 241 -8.21 8.66 8.87
C ALA A 241 -7.78 7.20 8.63
N VAL A 242 -7.92 6.39 9.68
CA VAL A 242 -7.67 4.94 9.65
C VAL A 242 -8.85 4.26 10.33
N PRO A 243 -9.57 3.36 9.64
CA PRO A 243 -10.71 2.66 10.22
C PRO A 243 -10.26 1.65 11.29
N ALA A 244 -11.18 1.28 12.16
CA ALA A 244 -10.91 0.28 13.20
C ALA A 244 -10.66 -1.13 12.65
N GLN A 245 -11.13 -1.43 11.44
CA GLN A 245 -10.89 -2.69 10.72
C GLN A 245 -10.82 -2.39 9.22
N THR A 246 -10.06 -3.20 8.49
CA THR A 246 -9.88 -3.08 7.04
C THR A 246 -11.11 -3.59 6.29
N THR A 247 -12.11 -2.73 6.14
CA THR A 247 -13.32 -2.98 5.34
C THR A 247 -13.71 -1.74 4.54
N VAL A 248 -14.30 -1.94 3.37
CA VAL A 248 -14.81 -0.85 2.52
C VAL A 248 -15.84 0.00 3.28
N GLU A 249 -16.73 -0.64 4.07
CA GLU A 249 -17.75 0.06 4.86
C GLU A 249 -17.14 1.01 5.88
N LEU A 250 -16.14 0.55 6.63
CA LEU A 250 -15.50 1.41 7.64
C LEU A 250 -14.64 2.49 7.01
N CYS A 251 -13.92 2.18 5.92
CA CYS A 251 -13.24 3.21 5.11
C CYS A 251 -14.23 4.25 4.57
N SER A 252 -15.44 3.83 4.16
CA SER A 252 -16.49 4.75 3.70
C SER A 252 -16.99 5.68 4.81
N ASN A 253 -17.11 5.18 6.04
CA ASN A 253 -17.49 6.03 7.18
C ASN A 253 -16.43 7.10 7.47
N GLU A 254 -15.15 6.73 7.43
CA GLU A 254 -14.03 7.67 7.59
C GLU A 254 -13.98 8.70 6.44
N ALA A 255 -14.11 8.24 5.20
CA ALA A 255 -14.17 9.11 4.03
C ALA A 255 -15.36 10.07 4.10
N GLN A 256 -16.53 9.60 4.50
CA GLN A 256 -17.72 10.43 4.65
C GLN A 256 -17.51 11.54 5.69
N ALA A 257 -16.86 11.25 6.81
CA ALA A 257 -16.56 12.25 7.83
C ALA A 257 -15.65 13.37 7.29
N ILE A 258 -14.71 13.05 6.42
CA ILE A 258 -13.82 14.02 5.78
C ILE A 258 -14.56 14.78 4.67
N LEU A 259 -15.20 14.06 3.75
CA LEU A 259 -15.90 14.65 2.58
C LEU A 259 -17.08 15.55 2.98
N SER A 260 -17.63 15.37 4.18
CA SER A 260 -18.71 16.23 4.70
C SER A 260 -18.23 17.57 5.25
N LYS A 261 -16.93 17.82 5.32
CA LYS A 261 -16.39 19.12 5.72
C LYS A 261 -16.53 20.10 4.55
N GLU A 262 -17.12 21.26 4.80
CA GLU A 262 -17.35 22.28 3.76
C GLU A 262 -16.07 22.79 3.10
N ASN A 263 -14.93 22.71 3.80
CA ASN A 263 -13.60 23.10 3.32
C ASN A 263 -12.76 21.92 2.83
N CYS A 264 -13.33 20.73 2.64
CA CYS A 264 -12.63 19.61 2.02
C CYS A 264 -12.53 19.85 0.50
N ILE A 265 -11.31 19.88 -0.03
CA ILE A 265 -11.04 20.12 -1.47
C ILE A 265 -10.48 18.89 -2.20
N ALA A 266 -9.92 17.93 -1.47
CA ALA A 266 -9.38 16.70 -2.06
C ALA A 266 -9.37 15.56 -1.05
N ILE A 267 -9.34 14.31 -1.55
CA ILE A 267 -9.22 13.11 -0.73
C ILE A 267 -8.43 12.02 -1.47
N PHE A 268 -7.53 11.35 -0.74
CA PHE A 268 -6.74 10.22 -1.21
C PHE A 268 -7.18 8.93 -0.51
N GLY A 269 -7.51 7.90 -1.29
CA GLY A 269 -7.67 6.53 -0.80
C GLY A 269 -6.41 5.74 -1.12
N SER A 270 -5.60 5.41 -0.11
CA SER A 270 -4.23 4.97 -0.30
C SER A 270 -4.06 3.53 -0.79
N ASN A 271 -5.15 2.77 -0.93
CA ASN A 271 -5.16 1.43 -1.52
C ASN A 271 -6.57 1.11 -2.02
N GLN A 272 -6.77 -0.07 -2.63
CA GLN A 272 -8.07 -0.46 -3.19
C GLN A 272 -9.21 -0.33 -2.18
N THR A 273 -9.07 -0.89 -0.97
CA THR A 273 -10.13 -0.87 0.05
C THR A 273 -10.51 0.56 0.48
N ALA A 274 -9.51 1.42 0.67
CA ALA A 274 -9.72 2.81 1.02
C ALA A 274 -10.33 3.61 -0.15
N ALA A 275 -9.86 3.39 -1.38
CA ALA A 275 -10.40 4.05 -2.57
C ALA A 275 -11.85 3.64 -2.85
N GLU A 276 -12.19 2.36 -2.71
CA GLU A 276 -13.58 1.89 -2.78
C GLU A 276 -14.45 2.51 -1.68
N GLY A 277 -13.89 2.68 -0.47
CA GLY A 277 -14.54 3.39 0.64
C GLY A 277 -14.83 4.86 0.29
N VAL A 278 -13.88 5.57 -0.30
CA VAL A 278 -14.07 6.96 -0.78
C VAL A 278 -15.19 7.04 -1.83
N LEU A 279 -15.19 6.12 -2.80
CA LEU A 279 -16.25 6.08 -3.81
C LEU A 279 -17.61 5.75 -3.21
N ALA A 280 -17.69 4.83 -2.24
CA ALA A 280 -18.92 4.49 -1.54
C ALA A 280 -19.47 5.67 -0.73
N ALA A 281 -18.60 6.43 -0.07
CA ALA A 281 -18.99 7.67 0.62
C ALA A 281 -19.54 8.71 -0.38
N ASN A 282 -18.86 8.86 -1.51
CA ASN A 282 -19.29 9.80 -2.56
C ASN A 282 -20.65 9.44 -3.17
N ALA A 283 -21.02 8.16 -3.24
CA ALA A 283 -22.33 7.75 -3.75
C ALA A 283 -23.50 8.42 -2.99
N ASN A 284 -23.29 8.78 -1.73
CA ASN A 284 -24.28 9.49 -0.92
C ASN A 284 -24.12 11.02 -0.96
N LEU A 285 -22.89 11.51 -1.08
CA LEU A 285 -22.56 12.94 -0.98
C LEU A 285 -22.54 13.63 -2.35
N ASN A 286 -22.10 12.91 -3.40
CA ASN A 286 -21.96 13.39 -4.78
C ASN A 286 -21.13 14.68 -4.86
N VAL A 287 -19.99 14.70 -4.19
CA VAL A 287 -19.07 15.86 -4.13
C VAL A 287 -17.78 15.65 -4.96
N LEU A 288 -17.44 14.41 -5.31
CA LEU A 288 -16.24 14.14 -6.12
C LEU A 288 -16.48 14.52 -7.59
N GLY A 289 -15.49 15.16 -8.17
CA GLY A 289 -15.49 15.54 -9.57
C GLY A 289 -14.09 15.84 -10.08
N SER A 290 -14.00 16.50 -11.24
CA SER A 290 -12.73 16.81 -11.90
C SER A 290 -12.43 18.31 -12.04
N ASP A 291 -13.31 19.17 -11.55
CA ASP A 291 -13.21 20.62 -11.67
C ASP A 291 -13.19 21.30 -10.28
N ALA A 292 -12.00 21.26 -9.64
CA ALA A 292 -11.79 21.86 -8.33
C ALA A 292 -12.16 23.35 -8.29
N ALA A 293 -11.98 24.08 -9.40
CA ALA A 293 -12.29 25.51 -9.49
C ALA A 293 -13.81 25.79 -9.40
N ASN A 294 -14.63 24.81 -9.75
CA ASN A 294 -16.09 24.88 -9.61
C ASN A 294 -16.63 24.21 -8.34
N GLY A 295 -15.74 23.81 -7.43
CA GLY A 295 -16.10 23.28 -6.12
C GLY A 295 -16.17 21.76 -6.04
N ASP A 296 -15.73 21.03 -7.06
CA ASP A 296 -15.57 19.58 -6.96
C ASP A 296 -14.45 19.23 -5.98
N VAL A 297 -14.67 18.20 -5.17
CA VAL A 297 -13.59 17.58 -4.38
C VAL A 297 -12.82 16.62 -5.28
N ILE A 298 -11.50 16.79 -5.36
CA ILE A 298 -10.64 15.92 -6.19
C ILE A 298 -10.36 14.62 -5.45
N GLY A 299 -10.80 13.50 -6.03
CA GLY A 299 -10.51 12.16 -5.52
C GLY A 299 -9.32 11.53 -6.24
N VAL A 300 -8.37 10.97 -5.47
CA VAL A 300 -7.29 10.13 -5.99
C VAL A 300 -7.38 8.77 -5.31
N GLY A 301 -7.35 7.71 -6.08
CA GLY A 301 -7.31 6.33 -5.59
C GLY A 301 -5.97 5.66 -5.90
N PHE A 302 -5.73 4.54 -5.26
CA PHE A 302 -4.59 3.67 -5.51
C PHE A 302 -5.07 2.24 -5.79
N ASP A 303 -4.27 1.50 -6.54
CA ASP A 303 -4.61 0.19 -7.12
C ASP A 303 -5.64 0.27 -8.27
N ALA A 304 -5.75 -0.80 -9.04
CA ALA A 304 -6.66 -0.91 -10.17
C ALA A 304 -7.64 -2.06 -9.94
N GLY A 305 -8.72 -1.76 -9.26
CA GLY A 305 -9.85 -2.67 -9.09
C GLY A 305 -10.90 -2.50 -10.19
N SER A 306 -11.95 -3.32 -10.16
CA SER A 306 -13.05 -3.25 -11.12
C SER A 306 -13.92 -2.00 -11.01
N ILE A 307 -13.72 -1.19 -9.96
CA ILE A 307 -14.53 0.00 -9.64
C ILE A 307 -13.72 1.29 -9.81
N ILE A 308 -12.39 1.18 -9.94
CA ILE A 308 -11.45 2.32 -10.07
C ILE A 308 -10.94 2.43 -11.50
#